data_1e26f20b397d219376fff5f7f3bc028c
#
_entry.id   1e26f20b397d219376fff5f7f3bc028c
#
_cell.length_a   1.000
_cell.length_b   1.000
_cell.length_c   1.000
_cell.angle_alpha   90.00
_cell.angle_beta   90.00
_cell.angle_gamma   90.00
#
_symmetry.space_group_name_H-M   'P 1'
#
loop_
_entity.id
_entity.type
_entity.pdbx_description
1 polymer ?
#
loop_
_entity_poly.entity_id
_entity_poly.type
_entity_poly.pdbx_seq_one_letter_code
_entity_poly.pdbx_strand_id
1 'polypeptide(L)'
;MNPIKNKKDLEATIDEIRNFAYSYLEKYSPSKQQLKTHLFKKIIKKKYRISSKKEIFNLIDSVIATLVDQKLLSDRYYSDAKSKAFLRRGYSLNKIRYNLIKKGIDQKYIKASISKIKENESDPDFFSAIKICKRRRIGPIREESNRSLFYKKDISILARSGFNYEISKKI
;
A
#
# COMPACT_ATOMS: atom_id res chain seq x y z
N MET A 1 34.57 -10.32 6.78
CA MET A 1 33.52 -10.53 5.75
C MET A 1 33.70 -11.96 5.22
N ASN A 2 32.85 -12.89 5.64
CA ASN A 2 32.95 -14.27 5.16
C ASN A 2 32.18 -14.45 3.85
N PRO A 3 32.81 -14.97 2.79
CA PRO A 3 32.09 -15.33 1.57
C PRO A 3 31.16 -16.52 1.87
N ILE A 4 30.00 -16.57 1.23
CA ILE A 4 29.17 -17.77 1.21
C ILE A 4 29.94 -18.82 0.41
N LYS A 5 30.64 -19.71 1.12
CA LYS A 5 31.56 -20.70 0.48
C LYS A 5 30.98 -22.09 0.33
N ASN A 6 29.86 -22.39 1.05
CA ASN A 6 29.28 -23.73 1.04
C ASN A 6 27.76 -23.69 1.35
N LYS A 7 27.11 -24.85 1.25
CA LYS A 7 25.67 -25.01 1.51
C LYS A 7 25.27 -24.57 2.94
N LYS A 8 26.13 -24.78 3.91
CA LYS A 8 25.90 -24.43 5.32
C LYS A 8 25.86 -22.92 5.55
N ASP A 9 26.73 -22.16 4.89
CA ASP A 9 26.75 -20.71 4.94
C ASP A 9 25.50 -20.11 4.25
N LEU A 10 25.01 -20.75 3.19
CA LEU A 10 23.80 -20.36 2.49
C LEU A 10 22.55 -20.57 3.36
N GLU A 11 22.45 -21.73 4.03
CA GLU A 11 21.35 -22.03 4.95
C GLU A 11 21.33 -21.03 6.12
N ALA A 12 22.45 -20.74 6.75
CA ALA A 12 22.58 -19.74 7.80
C ALA A 12 22.14 -18.35 7.31
N THR A 13 22.45 -17.97 6.07
CA THR A 13 22.03 -16.70 5.48
C THR A 13 20.52 -16.65 5.25
N ILE A 14 19.91 -17.75 4.78
CA ILE A 14 18.46 -17.84 4.59
C ILE A 14 17.74 -17.70 5.94
N ASP A 15 18.22 -18.36 6.98
CA ASP A 15 17.63 -18.29 8.31
C ASP A 15 17.73 -16.89 8.91
N GLU A 16 18.82 -16.19 8.67
CA GLU A 16 18.94 -14.78 9.10
C GLU A 16 17.97 -13.86 8.34
N ILE A 17 17.80 -14.05 7.03
CA ILE A 17 16.81 -13.32 6.22
C ILE A 17 15.40 -13.61 6.74
N ARG A 18 15.11 -14.87 7.07
CA ARG A 18 13.83 -15.29 7.65
C ARG A 18 13.57 -14.61 9.00
N ASN A 19 14.57 -14.54 9.88
CA ASN A 19 14.48 -13.84 11.15
C ASN A 19 14.22 -12.33 10.97
N PHE A 20 14.82 -11.68 9.99
CA PHE A 20 14.50 -10.29 9.64
C PHE A 20 13.06 -10.15 9.15
N ALA A 21 12.58 -11.10 8.37
CA ALA A 21 11.20 -11.09 7.89
C ALA A 21 10.22 -11.24 9.05
N TYR A 22 10.41 -12.19 9.96
CA TYR A 22 9.57 -12.37 11.14
C TYR A 22 9.55 -11.12 12.03
N SER A 23 10.70 -10.57 12.37
CA SER A 23 10.79 -9.34 13.18
C SER A 23 10.09 -8.13 12.52
N TYR A 24 9.98 -8.11 11.19
CA TYR A 24 9.23 -7.09 10.48
C TYR A 24 7.74 -7.37 10.48
N LEU A 25 7.34 -8.63 10.29
CA LEU A 25 5.94 -9.05 10.30
C LEU A 25 5.27 -8.89 11.67
N GLU A 26 6.01 -9.09 12.77
CA GLU A 26 5.52 -8.84 14.13
C GLU A 26 5.06 -7.40 14.36
N LYS A 27 5.71 -6.45 13.69
CA LYS A 27 5.43 -5.01 13.86
C LYS A 27 4.52 -4.43 12.81
N TYR A 28 4.53 -5.03 11.61
CA TYR A 28 3.88 -4.46 10.43
C TYR A 28 3.17 -5.56 9.63
N SER A 29 2.06 -5.17 8.99
CA SER A 29 1.40 -6.01 7.98
C SER A 29 1.79 -5.48 6.59
N PRO A 30 2.94 -5.87 6.03
CA PRO A 30 3.42 -5.34 4.75
C PRO A 30 2.79 -6.05 3.55
N SER A 31 2.91 -5.42 2.35
CA SER A 31 2.80 -6.15 1.10
C SER A 31 4.07 -6.95 0.82
N LYS A 32 4.00 -7.95 -0.08
CA LYS A 32 5.18 -8.70 -0.55
C LYS A 32 6.30 -7.77 -1.00
N GLN A 33 5.96 -6.75 -1.81
CA GLN A 33 6.93 -5.77 -2.30
C GLN A 33 7.56 -4.93 -1.19
N GLN A 34 6.78 -4.56 -0.17
CA GLN A 34 7.32 -3.82 0.97
C GLN A 34 8.30 -4.67 1.77
N LEU A 35 7.95 -5.93 2.03
CA LEU A 35 8.85 -6.86 2.71
C LEU A 35 10.11 -7.11 1.88
N LYS A 36 9.98 -7.36 0.56
CA LYS A 36 11.12 -7.52 -0.36
C LYS A 36 12.08 -6.34 -0.28
N THR A 37 11.54 -5.13 -0.34
CA THR A 37 12.34 -3.89 -0.25
C THR A 37 13.02 -3.75 1.11
N HIS A 38 12.32 -4.11 2.19
CA HIS A 38 12.88 -4.07 3.55
C HIS A 38 14.05 -5.04 3.71
N LEU A 39 13.85 -6.31 3.31
CA LEU A 39 14.88 -7.34 3.40
C LEU A 39 16.10 -6.98 2.56
N PHE A 40 15.90 -6.53 1.33
CA PHE A 40 16.99 -6.09 0.46
C PHE A 40 17.85 -4.99 1.10
N LYS A 41 17.22 -3.97 1.70
CA LYS A 41 17.93 -2.90 2.43
C LYS A 41 18.71 -3.44 3.63
N LYS A 42 18.15 -4.41 4.35
CA LYS A 42 18.82 -5.04 5.51
C LYS A 42 20.04 -5.84 5.10
N ILE A 43 19.93 -6.64 4.02
CA ILE A 43 21.01 -7.47 3.50
C ILE A 43 22.17 -6.58 3.00
N ILE A 44 21.88 -5.54 2.21
CA ILE A 44 22.93 -4.63 1.72
C ILE A 44 23.63 -3.93 2.89
N LYS A 45 22.89 -3.48 3.90
CA LYS A 45 23.48 -2.81 5.06
C LYS A 45 24.45 -3.71 5.84
N LYS A 46 24.19 -5.02 5.89
CA LYS A 46 25.05 -6.00 6.56
C LYS A 46 26.29 -6.40 5.73
N LYS A 47 26.42 -5.90 4.51
CA LYS A 47 27.58 -6.15 3.62
C LYS A 47 27.93 -7.63 3.47
N TYR A 48 26.92 -8.50 3.32
CA TYR A 48 27.21 -9.88 2.95
C TYR A 48 27.98 -9.93 1.63
N ARG A 49 28.99 -10.80 1.53
CA ARG A 49 29.66 -11.11 0.26
C ARG A 49 28.77 -12.01 -0.59
N ILE A 50 27.70 -11.45 -1.12
CA ILE A 50 26.85 -12.12 -2.09
C ILE A 50 27.34 -11.68 -3.47
N SER A 51 27.60 -12.63 -4.36
CA SER A 51 28.29 -12.41 -5.64
C SER A 51 27.50 -11.50 -6.58
N SER A 52 26.17 -11.46 -6.46
CA SER A 52 25.33 -10.62 -7.31
C SER A 52 24.03 -10.17 -6.65
N LYS A 53 23.50 -9.04 -7.11
CA LYS A 53 22.14 -8.59 -6.72
C LYS A 53 21.06 -9.64 -7.05
N LYS A 54 21.25 -10.41 -8.12
CA LYS A 54 20.33 -11.47 -8.55
C LYS A 54 20.22 -12.57 -7.49
N GLU A 55 21.34 -12.99 -6.91
CA GLU A 55 21.35 -13.97 -5.82
C GLU A 55 20.61 -13.45 -4.58
N ILE A 56 20.82 -12.18 -4.19
CA ILE A 56 20.09 -11.57 -3.09
C ILE A 56 18.58 -11.64 -3.33
N PHE A 57 18.14 -11.30 -4.54
CA PHE A 57 16.71 -11.36 -4.86
C PHE A 57 16.16 -12.78 -4.85
N ASN A 58 16.92 -13.76 -5.34
CA ASN A 58 16.49 -15.18 -5.30
C ASN A 58 16.32 -15.67 -3.86
N LEU A 59 17.25 -15.33 -2.97
CA LEU A 59 17.16 -15.68 -1.55
C LEU A 59 15.95 -15.03 -0.86
N ILE A 60 15.73 -13.75 -1.13
CA ILE A 60 14.57 -13.02 -0.59
C ILE A 60 13.27 -13.62 -1.14
N ASP A 61 13.21 -13.94 -2.44
CA ASP A 61 12.02 -14.48 -3.08
C ASP A 61 11.69 -15.88 -2.53
N SER A 62 12.69 -16.72 -2.23
CA SER A 62 12.47 -18.02 -1.58
C SER A 62 11.88 -17.87 -0.17
N VAL A 63 12.40 -16.92 0.63
CA VAL A 63 11.85 -16.65 1.97
C VAL A 63 10.41 -16.10 1.86
N ILE A 64 10.15 -15.18 0.92
CA ILE A 64 8.80 -14.64 0.71
C ILE A 64 7.83 -15.76 0.28
N ALA A 65 8.23 -16.67 -0.61
CA ALA A 65 7.40 -17.81 -1.02
C ALA A 65 7.00 -18.67 0.20
N THR A 66 7.96 -19.03 1.05
CA THR A 66 7.68 -19.76 2.29
C THR A 66 6.68 -19.03 3.20
N LEU A 67 6.83 -17.72 3.37
CA LEU A 67 5.91 -16.93 4.21
C LEU A 67 4.49 -16.84 3.61
N VAL A 68 4.37 -16.85 2.29
CA VAL A 68 3.09 -16.92 1.59
C VAL A 68 2.41 -18.27 1.78
N ASP A 69 3.15 -19.35 1.63
CA ASP A 69 2.65 -20.72 1.81
C ASP A 69 2.18 -20.96 3.26
N GLN A 70 2.91 -20.39 4.21
CA GLN A 70 2.53 -20.37 5.63
C GLN A 70 1.37 -19.41 5.96
N LYS A 71 0.81 -18.69 4.97
CA LYS A 71 -0.26 -17.68 5.12
C LYS A 71 0.10 -16.50 6.04
N LEU A 72 1.37 -16.29 6.35
CA LEU A 72 1.87 -15.17 7.15
C LEU A 72 1.96 -13.87 6.33
N LEU A 73 1.98 -13.97 4.99
CA LEU A 73 2.08 -12.85 4.07
C LEU A 73 1.07 -12.99 2.94
N SER A 74 0.19 -12.00 2.77
CA SER A 74 -0.85 -12.04 1.74
C SER A 74 -1.17 -10.66 1.18
N ASP A 75 -0.89 -10.45 -0.10
CA ASP A 75 -1.27 -9.21 -0.80
C ASP A 75 -2.79 -9.02 -0.92
N ARG A 76 -3.56 -10.10 -0.94
CA ARG A 76 -5.02 -10.06 -0.91
C ARG A 76 -5.53 -9.43 0.39
N TYR A 77 -5.08 -9.94 1.54
CA TYR A 77 -5.45 -9.38 2.85
C TYR A 77 -4.94 -7.93 3.00
N TYR A 78 -3.71 -7.67 2.55
CA TYR A 78 -3.16 -6.33 2.55
C TYR A 78 -4.03 -5.36 1.74
N SER A 79 -4.40 -5.75 0.51
CA SER A 79 -5.26 -4.94 -0.38
C SER A 79 -6.60 -4.64 0.28
N ASP A 80 -7.29 -5.66 0.79
CA ASP A 80 -8.60 -5.49 1.45
C ASP A 80 -8.52 -4.58 2.68
N ALA A 81 -7.55 -4.81 3.57
CA ALA A 81 -7.37 -4.01 4.78
C ALA A 81 -7.01 -2.54 4.48
N LYS A 82 -6.07 -2.32 3.55
CA LYS A 82 -5.63 -0.96 3.17
C LYS A 82 -6.69 -0.21 2.40
N SER A 83 -7.43 -0.87 1.51
CA SER A 83 -8.56 -0.25 0.79
C SER A 83 -9.61 0.29 1.77
N LYS A 84 -10.03 -0.52 2.74
CA LYS A 84 -10.97 -0.10 3.79
C LYS A 84 -10.41 1.06 4.63
N ALA A 85 -9.13 1.00 5.00
CA ALA A 85 -8.48 2.05 5.77
C ALA A 85 -8.39 3.38 4.99
N PHE A 86 -8.09 3.34 3.70
CA PHE A 86 -8.05 4.52 2.84
C PHE A 86 -9.45 5.10 2.61
N LEU A 87 -10.47 4.24 2.41
CA LEU A 87 -11.86 4.67 2.26
C LEU A 87 -12.37 5.39 3.52
N ARG A 88 -12.06 4.84 4.71
CA ARG A 88 -12.38 5.51 5.99
C ARG A 88 -11.75 6.90 6.10
N ARG A 89 -10.55 7.08 5.52
CA ARG A 89 -9.86 8.38 5.46
C ARG A 89 -10.42 9.33 4.41
N GLY A 90 -11.41 8.90 3.63
CA GLY A 90 -12.03 9.69 2.57
C GLY A 90 -11.21 9.73 1.27
N TYR A 91 -10.41 8.69 0.99
CA TYR A 91 -9.72 8.60 -0.31
C TYR A 91 -10.70 8.12 -1.38
N SER A 92 -10.62 8.72 -2.59
CA SER A 92 -11.37 8.21 -3.74
C SER A 92 -10.89 6.82 -4.14
N LEU A 93 -11.74 6.08 -4.86
CA LEU A 93 -11.38 4.76 -5.39
C LEU A 93 -10.14 4.83 -6.31
N ASN A 94 -10.01 5.90 -7.09
CA ASN A 94 -8.82 6.14 -7.93
C ASN A 94 -7.57 6.34 -7.07
N LYS A 95 -7.66 7.11 -6.01
CA LYS A 95 -6.55 7.34 -5.07
C LYS A 95 -6.17 6.05 -4.34
N ILE A 96 -7.15 5.23 -3.96
CA ILE A 96 -6.95 3.91 -3.35
C ILE A 96 -6.19 3.01 -4.33
N ARG A 97 -6.67 2.88 -5.58
CA ARG A 97 -6.01 2.10 -6.63
C ARG A 97 -4.55 2.51 -6.81
N TYR A 98 -4.31 3.80 -6.98
CA TYR A 98 -2.96 4.34 -7.16
C TYR A 98 -2.03 4.00 -5.98
N ASN A 99 -2.51 4.14 -4.74
CA ASN A 99 -1.71 3.82 -3.57
C ASN A 99 -1.38 2.32 -3.47
N LEU A 100 -2.30 1.43 -3.84
CA LEU A 100 -2.07 -0.01 -3.85
C LEU A 100 -1.07 -0.42 -4.94
N ILE A 101 -1.16 0.18 -6.13
CA ILE A 101 -0.17 -0.01 -7.21
C ILE A 101 1.22 0.37 -6.72
N LYS A 102 1.37 1.53 -6.07
CA LYS A 102 2.65 1.96 -5.48
C LYS A 102 3.20 1.00 -4.42
N LYS A 103 2.36 0.17 -3.82
CA LYS A 103 2.77 -0.86 -2.85
C LYS A 103 3.04 -2.21 -3.50
N GLY A 104 3.01 -2.27 -4.85
CA GLY A 104 3.29 -3.47 -5.61
C GLY A 104 2.17 -4.51 -5.56
N ILE A 105 0.94 -4.11 -5.30
CA ILE A 105 -0.21 -5.01 -5.28
C ILE A 105 -0.66 -5.32 -6.70
N ASP A 106 -0.88 -6.61 -6.97
CA ASP A 106 -1.40 -7.09 -8.26
C ASP A 106 -2.80 -6.53 -8.54
N GLN A 107 -3.05 -6.19 -9.81
CA GLN A 107 -4.33 -5.64 -10.28
C GLN A 107 -5.54 -6.51 -9.92
N LYS A 108 -5.40 -7.83 -9.90
CA LYS A 108 -6.48 -8.75 -9.52
C LYS A 108 -6.97 -8.50 -8.08
N TYR A 109 -6.04 -8.28 -7.13
CA TYR A 109 -6.39 -8.01 -5.74
C TYR A 109 -6.97 -6.59 -5.58
N ILE A 110 -6.43 -5.61 -6.32
CA ILE A 110 -6.95 -4.25 -6.33
C ILE A 110 -8.38 -4.22 -6.85
N LYS A 111 -8.64 -4.88 -8.00
CA LYS A 111 -9.99 -4.97 -8.57
C LYS A 111 -10.97 -5.62 -7.59
N ALA A 112 -10.59 -6.76 -7.01
CA ALA A 112 -11.43 -7.46 -6.03
C ALA A 112 -11.76 -6.60 -4.81
N SER A 113 -10.77 -5.89 -4.24
CA SER A 113 -11.01 -5.00 -3.09
C SER A 113 -11.91 -3.82 -3.43
N ILE A 114 -11.76 -3.24 -4.63
CA ILE A 114 -12.61 -2.13 -5.09
C ILE A 114 -14.03 -2.61 -5.39
N SER A 115 -14.21 -3.79 -6.00
CA SER A 115 -15.54 -4.37 -6.22
C SER A 115 -16.29 -4.56 -4.91
N LYS A 116 -15.65 -5.14 -3.90
CA LYS A 116 -16.23 -5.27 -2.56
C LYS A 116 -16.66 -3.93 -1.94
N ILE A 117 -15.90 -2.85 -2.17
CA ILE A 117 -16.30 -1.52 -1.70
C ILE A 117 -17.58 -1.05 -2.40
N LYS A 118 -17.65 -1.22 -3.73
CA LYS A 118 -18.82 -0.83 -4.53
C LYS A 118 -20.06 -1.64 -4.23
N GLU A 119 -19.90 -2.91 -3.86
CA GLU A 119 -21.02 -3.78 -3.43
C GLU A 119 -21.59 -3.35 -2.08
N ASN A 120 -20.75 -2.82 -1.19
CA ASN A 120 -21.17 -2.42 0.17
C ASN A 120 -21.59 -0.95 0.28
N GLU A 121 -21.22 -0.08 -0.65
CA GLU A 121 -21.53 1.35 -0.63
C GLU A 121 -22.03 1.79 -2.01
N SER A 122 -23.20 2.41 -2.07
CA SER A 122 -23.85 2.83 -3.33
C SER A 122 -23.04 3.88 -4.11
N ASP A 123 -22.43 4.84 -3.43
CA ASP A 123 -21.57 5.87 -4.04
C ASP A 123 -20.37 6.17 -3.13
N PRO A 124 -19.37 5.26 -3.10
CA PRO A 124 -18.23 5.38 -2.19
C PRO A 124 -17.37 6.63 -2.43
N ASP A 125 -17.30 7.12 -3.68
CA ASP A 125 -16.54 8.32 -3.99
C ASP A 125 -17.25 9.58 -3.52
N PHE A 126 -18.57 9.68 -3.65
CA PHE A 126 -19.36 10.80 -3.14
C PHE A 126 -19.23 10.91 -1.60
N PHE A 127 -19.46 9.81 -0.89
CA PHE A 127 -19.34 9.80 0.57
C PHE A 127 -17.90 10.09 1.04
N SER A 128 -16.89 9.62 0.29
CA SER A 128 -15.50 9.92 0.58
C SER A 128 -15.17 11.41 0.36
N ALA A 129 -15.74 12.02 -0.67
CA ALA A 129 -15.56 13.45 -0.93
C ALA A 129 -16.21 14.30 0.17
N ILE A 130 -17.42 13.94 0.64
CA ILE A 130 -18.04 14.60 1.79
C ILE A 130 -17.17 14.51 3.05
N LYS A 131 -16.53 13.35 3.32
CA LYS A 131 -15.59 13.19 4.44
C LYS A 131 -14.41 14.18 4.32
N ILE A 132 -13.88 14.39 3.10
CA ILE A 132 -12.83 15.39 2.84
C ILE A 132 -13.35 16.79 3.10
N CYS A 133 -14.55 17.14 2.58
CA CYS A 133 -15.15 18.47 2.77
C CYS A 133 -15.34 18.79 4.25
N LYS A 134 -15.88 17.86 5.03
CA LYS A 134 -16.05 18.03 6.49
C LYS A 134 -14.70 18.25 7.18
N ARG A 135 -13.73 17.41 6.91
CA ARG A 135 -12.41 17.48 7.55
C ARG A 135 -11.64 18.76 7.21
N ARG A 136 -11.79 19.26 5.99
CA ARG A 136 -11.07 20.44 5.51
C ARG A 136 -11.88 21.73 5.55
N ARG A 137 -13.15 21.66 5.95
CA ARG A 137 -14.09 22.77 5.95
C ARG A 137 -14.16 23.49 4.59
N ILE A 138 -14.39 22.70 3.53
CA ILE A 138 -14.47 23.17 2.13
C ILE A 138 -15.82 22.82 1.51
N GLY A 139 -16.10 23.41 0.34
CA GLY A 139 -17.33 23.17 -0.40
C GLY A 139 -18.57 23.56 0.43
N PRO A 140 -19.56 22.67 0.59
CA PRO A 140 -20.81 22.98 1.29
C PRO A 140 -20.63 23.25 2.80
N ILE A 141 -19.47 22.93 3.35
CA ILE A 141 -19.16 23.16 4.79
C ILE A 141 -18.59 24.58 5.02
N ARG A 142 -18.22 25.26 3.95
CA ARG A 142 -17.75 26.65 4.01
C ARG A 142 -18.95 27.59 4.18
N GLU A 143 -18.73 28.72 4.82
CA GLU A 143 -19.71 29.81 4.87
C GLU A 143 -20.16 30.18 3.45
N GLU A 144 -21.45 30.41 3.29
CA GLU A 144 -22.08 30.64 1.99
C GLU A 144 -21.46 31.81 1.23
N SER A 145 -21.21 32.93 1.93
CA SER A 145 -20.54 34.15 1.41
C SER A 145 -19.18 33.86 0.77
N ASN A 146 -18.48 32.82 1.22
CA ASN A 146 -17.14 32.50 0.79
C ASN A 146 -17.08 31.36 -0.26
N ARG A 147 -18.22 30.66 -0.55
CA ARG A 147 -18.24 29.50 -1.44
C ARG A 147 -17.80 29.84 -2.86
N SER A 148 -18.34 30.90 -3.45
CA SER A 148 -18.00 31.33 -4.80
C SER A 148 -16.53 31.74 -4.93
N LEU A 149 -16.02 32.46 -3.96
CA LEU A 149 -14.62 32.92 -3.93
C LEU A 149 -13.62 31.77 -3.90
N PHE A 150 -13.93 30.70 -3.15
CA PHE A 150 -13.04 29.58 -2.97
C PHE A 150 -13.38 28.35 -3.84
N TYR A 151 -14.38 28.42 -4.70
CA TYR A 151 -14.85 27.30 -5.52
C TYR A 151 -13.73 26.59 -6.29
N LYS A 152 -12.93 27.33 -7.07
CA LYS A 152 -11.81 26.76 -7.85
C LYS A 152 -10.77 26.07 -6.96
N LYS A 153 -10.49 26.64 -5.80
CA LYS A 153 -9.55 26.08 -4.81
C LYS A 153 -10.09 24.76 -4.22
N ASP A 154 -11.37 24.73 -3.88
CA ASP A 154 -12.01 23.57 -3.28
C ASP A 154 -12.11 22.41 -4.28
N ILE A 155 -12.49 22.69 -5.54
CA ILE A 155 -12.42 21.70 -6.65
C ILE A 155 -11.00 21.16 -6.81
N SER A 156 -9.97 22.00 -6.78
CA SER A 156 -8.57 21.55 -6.89
C SER A 156 -8.14 20.65 -5.73
N ILE A 157 -8.67 20.86 -4.53
CA ILE A 157 -8.42 19.99 -3.37
C ILE A 157 -9.04 18.61 -3.59
N LEU A 158 -10.28 18.56 -4.08
CA LEU A 158 -10.98 17.32 -4.38
C LEU A 158 -10.29 16.55 -5.53
N ALA A 159 -9.89 17.24 -6.60
CA ALA A 159 -9.15 16.64 -7.71
C ALA A 159 -7.82 16.02 -7.25
N ARG A 160 -7.03 16.72 -6.42
CA ARG A 160 -5.80 16.18 -5.81
C ARG A 160 -6.06 15.00 -4.86
N SER A 161 -7.27 14.89 -4.35
CA SER A 161 -7.72 13.74 -3.56
C SER A 161 -8.19 12.57 -4.43
N GLY A 162 -8.15 12.73 -5.77
CA GLY A 162 -8.41 11.70 -6.76
C GLY A 162 -9.88 11.60 -7.20
N PHE A 163 -10.73 12.56 -6.85
CA PHE A 163 -12.11 12.62 -7.31
C PHE A 163 -12.17 13.16 -8.73
N ASN A 164 -13.11 12.65 -9.53
CA ASN A 164 -13.39 13.22 -10.84
C ASN A 164 -14.14 14.56 -10.72
N TYR A 165 -14.22 15.30 -11.84
CA TYR A 165 -14.86 16.60 -11.87
C TYR A 165 -16.35 16.52 -11.53
N GLU A 166 -17.04 15.49 -12.04
CA GLU A 166 -18.49 15.31 -11.81
C GLU A 166 -18.83 15.17 -10.33
N ILE A 167 -18.07 14.34 -9.60
CA ILE A 167 -18.24 14.20 -8.15
C ILE A 167 -17.88 15.51 -7.44
N SER A 168 -16.79 16.15 -7.87
CA SER A 168 -16.35 17.40 -7.24
C SER A 168 -17.35 18.55 -7.44
N LYS A 169 -18.11 18.54 -8.55
CA LYS A 169 -19.14 19.53 -8.85
C LYS A 169 -20.45 19.27 -8.11
N LYS A 170 -20.79 18.00 -7.83
CA LYS A 170 -21.99 17.62 -7.09
C LYS A 170 -21.95 17.99 -5.60
N ILE A 171 -20.78 18.36 -5.11
CA ILE A 171 -20.51 18.72 -3.72
C ILE A 171 -20.31 20.22 -3.60
#